data_cbb6289cdd7384414b234b3d80c28bb1
#
_entry.id   cbb6289cdd7384414b234b3d80c28bb1
#
_cell.length_a   1.000
_cell.length_b   1.000
_cell.length_c   1.000
_cell.angle_alpha   90.00
_cell.angle_beta   90.00
_cell.angle_gamma   90.00
#
_symmetry.space_group_name_H-M   'P 1'
#
loop_
_entity.id
_entity.type
_entity.pdbx_description
1 polymer ?
#
loop_
_entity_poly.entity_id
_entity_poly.type
_entity_poly.pdbx_seq_one_letter_code
_entity_poly.pdbx_strand_id
1 'polypeptide(L)'
;MFGATSVGVGAIVGGGILALAGVAFATTGPSAILAFGLNGVIAVLTALSFAEMASKFPESGGTYTFSRKVLSVESAFTVGWVVWFASIVAAVLYAIGFGSFATLLLSELYATQGSVPHWLEESWSVPAVALATTVGIGAMMTFRSSGGGAWINVAKVAVFTVLIVGGFWALTGQPASKTTQELRPFLASGWGGLVQAMGYSFIALQGFDLIAAVGGEVREPTKNIPRAMLLSLVIALLIYLPLLFVLTTVGTDESQSIRELAASDPEAVVALAARHYLGTSGYWLVLIAAVLSMFSALQANIFAASRIALAMSRDNTLPTALSRIAAGSGSPWVSVL
;
A
#
# COMPACT_ATOMS: atom_id res chain seq x y z
N MET A 1 -4.74 17.59 -9.30
CA MET A 1 -3.48 17.10 -8.73
C MET A 1 -3.70 16.41 -7.40
N PHE A 2 -4.22 17.05 -6.34
CA PHE A 2 -4.40 16.44 -5.02
C PHE A 2 -5.15 15.09 -5.02
N GLY A 3 -6.29 14.99 -5.73
CA GLY A 3 -7.03 13.73 -5.84
C GLY A 3 -6.24 12.59 -6.49
N ALA A 4 -5.51 12.87 -7.58
CA ALA A 4 -4.69 11.88 -8.27
C ALA A 4 -3.51 11.41 -7.39
N THR A 5 -2.83 12.35 -6.72
CA THR A 5 -1.77 12.01 -5.74
C THR A 5 -2.34 11.19 -4.57
N SER A 6 -3.56 11.51 -4.12
CA SER A 6 -4.23 10.74 -3.06
C SER A 6 -4.51 9.30 -3.47
N VAL A 7 -4.86 9.02 -4.72
CA VAL A 7 -5.00 7.64 -5.23
C VAL A 7 -3.67 6.90 -5.15
N GLY A 8 -2.58 7.51 -5.64
CA GLY A 8 -1.25 6.90 -5.58
C GLY A 8 -0.75 6.69 -4.14
N VAL A 9 -0.83 7.70 -3.28
CA VAL A 9 -0.47 7.56 -1.85
C VAL A 9 -1.38 6.53 -1.17
N GLY A 10 -2.67 6.47 -1.56
CA GLY A 10 -3.62 5.48 -1.07
C GLY A 10 -3.18 4.05 -1.37
N ALA A 11 -2.72 3.84 -2.58
CA ALA A 11 -2.28 2.54 -3.06
C ALA A 11 -0.88 2.15 -2.55
N ILE A 12 0.11 3.04 -2.66
CA ILE A 12 1.51 2.76 -2.28
C ILE A 12 1.65 2.70 -0.76
N VAL A 13 1.32 3.80 -0.05
CA VAL A 13 1.42 3.86 1.43
C VAL A 13 0.25 3.06 2.03
N GLY A 14 0.18 1.79 1.66
CA GLY A 14 -0.80 0.82 2.09
C GLY A 14 -0.22 -0.16 3.10
N GLY A 15 -0.80 -1.35 3.12
CA GLY A 15 -0.33 -2.46 3.95
C GLY A 15 1.05 -2.97 3.58
N GLY A 16 1.56 -2.62 2.39
CA GLY A 16 2.84 -3.12 1.90
C GLY A 16 4.00 -2.85 2.85
N ILE A 17 4.13 -1.64 3.40
CA ILE A 17 5.21 -1.35 4.34
C ILE A 17 5.04 -2.11 5.66
N LEU A 18 3.81 -2.23 6.17
CA LEU A 18 3.55 -2.86 7.45
C LEU A 18 3.74 -4.39 7.41
N ALA A 19 3.33 -5.03 6.31
CA ALA A 19 3.47 -6.46 6.12
C ALA A 19 4.88 -6.86 5.60
N LEU A 20 5.40 -6.11 4.62
CA LEU A 20 6.62 -6.51 3.92
C LEU A 20 7.91 -6.00 4.58
N ALA A 21 7.83 -4.98 5.46
CA ALA A 21 8.99 -4.57 6.24
C ALA A 21 9.49 -5.72 7.13
N GLY A 22 8.57 -6.44 7.79
CA GLY A 22 8.95 -7.58 8.62
C GLY A 22 9.60 -8.70 7.82
N VAL A 23 9.04 -9.07 6.67
CA VAL A 23 9.63 -10.08 5.78
C VAL A 23 11.03 -9.63 5.30
N ALA A 24 11.20 -8.35 4.95
CA ALA A 24 12.49 -7.82 4.56
C ALA A 24 13.49 -7.83 5.71
N PHE A 25 13.10 -7.42 6.92
CA PHE A 25 13.95 -7.48 8.11
C PHE A 25 14.33 -8.92 8.49
N ALA A 26 13.39 -9.86 8.47
CA ALA A 26 13.68 -11.28 8.71
C ALA A 26 14.70 -11.84 7.71
N THR A 27 14.59 -11.41 6.44
CA THR A 27 15.46 -11.89 5.36
C THR A 27 16.87 -11.31 5.45
N THR A 28 17.00 -9.99 5.65
CA THR A 28 18.30 -9.32 5.47
C THR A 28 18.71 -8.41 6.64
N GLY A 29 17.87 -8.26 7.67
CA GLY A 29 18.16 -7.40 8.82
C GLY A 29 18.18 -5.91 8.43
N PRO A 30 19.11 -5.11 8.99
CA PRO A 30 19.17 -3.65 8.76
C PRO A 30 19.26 -3.23 7.29
N SER A 31 19.83 -4.06 6.43
CA SER A 31 19.91 -3.78 4.98
C SER A 31 18.56 -3.81 4.25
N ALA A 32 17.45 -4.13 4.94
CA ALA A 32 16.11 -3.88 4.43
C ALA A 32 15.91 -2.40 4.02
N ILE A 33 16.52 -1.46 4.74
CA ILE A 33 16.52 -0.03 4.38
C ILE A 33 17.10 0.18 2.97
N LEU A 34 18.23 -0.48 2.68
CA LEU A 34 18.88 -0.40 1.36
C LEU A 34 18.03 -1.10 0.29
N ALA A 35 17.39 -2.24 0.61
CA ALA A 35 16.49 -2.94 -0.31
C ALA A 35 15.32 -2.04 -0.74
N PHE A 36 14.66 -1.37 0.19
CA PHE A 36 13.60 -0.41 -0.12
C PHE A 36 14.12 0.82 -0.86
N GLY A 37 15.33 1.33 -0.53
CA GLY A 37 15.96 2.44 -1.22
C GLY A 37 16.27 2.11 -2.69
N LEU A 38 16.88 0.96 -2.96
CA LEU A 38 17.19 0.50 -4.32
C LEU A 38 15.90 0.24 -5.13
N ASN A 39 14.89 -0.39 -4.52
CA ASN A 39 13.58 -0.53 -5.13
C ASN A 39 12.90 0.82 -5.39
N GLY A 40 13.14 1.80 -4.52
CA GLY A 40 12.70 3.18 -4.73
C GLY A 40 13.28 3.79 -6.01
N VAL A 41 14.57 3.57 -6.27
CA VAL A 41 15.21 4.02 -7.52
C VAL A 41 14.58 3.33 -8.74
N ILE A 42 14.39 2.01 -8.68
CA ILE A 42 13.73 1.25 -9.76
C ILE A 42 12.31 1.75 -9.98
N ALA A 43 11.56 1.97 -8.90
CA ALA A 43 10.18 2.48 -8.97
C ALA A 43 10.11 3.89 -9.58
N VAL A 44 11.07 4.78 -9.25
CA VAL A 44 11.15 6.12 -9.86
C VAL A 44 11.42 6.02 -11.36
N LEU A 45 12.38 5.19 -11.79
CA LEU A 45 12.67 4.98 -13.23
C LEU A 45 11.45 4.43 -13.96
N THR A 46 10.74 3.47 -13.36
CA THR A 46 9.50 2.92 -13.90
C THR A 46 8.40 3.99 -13.97
N ALA A 47 8.23 4.76 -12.90
CA ALA A 47 7.23 5.83 -12.84
C ALA A 47 7.48 6.93 -13.87
N LEU A 48 8.73 7.24 -14.19
CA LEU A 48 9.07 8.19 -15.29
C LEU A 48 8.58 7.69 -16.65
N SER A 49 8.78 6.40 -16.95
CA SER A 49 8.27 5.78 -18.18
C SER A 49 6.74 5.78 -18.24
N PHE A 50 6.08 5.43 -17.12
CA PHE A 50 4.62 5.51 -17.02
C PHE A 50 4.10 6.95 -17.15
N ALA A 51 4.79 7.91 -16.55
CA ALA A 51 4.46 9.32 -16.62
C ALA A 51 4.53 9.86 -18.05
N GLU A 52 5.53 9.48 -18.82
CA GLU A 52 5.65 9.82 -20.23
C GLU A 52 4.47 9.24 -21.03
N MET A 53 4.17 7.96 -20.87
CA MET A 53 3.05 7.30 -21.54
C MET A 53 1.71 7.94 -21.17
N ALA A 54 1.49 8.21 -19.89
CA ALA A 54 0.28 8.84 -19.40
C ALA A 54 0.10 10.29 -19.88
N SER A 55 1.20 11.00 -20.15
CA SER A 55 1.14 12.34 -20.73
C SER A 55 0.75 12.33 -22.21
N LYS A 56 1.15 11.28 -22.94
CA LYS A 56 0.81 11.09 -24.36
C LYS A 56 -0.61 10.52 -24.55
N PHE A 57 -1.04 9.66 -23.63
CA PHE A 57 -2.33 8.96 -23.70
C PHE A 57 -3.11 9.14 -22.39
N PRO A 58 -3.70 10.31 -22.15
CA PRO A 58 -4.31 10.67 -20.85
C PRO A 58 -5.73 10.11 -20.67
N GLU A 59 -6.01 8.93 -21.19
CA GLU A 59 -7.29 8.24 -21.12
C GLU A 59 -7.31 7.29 -19.90
N SER A 60 -8.51 6.93 -19.41
CA SER A 60 -8.66 5.90 -18.38
C SER A 60 -8.33 4.51 -18.93
N GLY A 61 -7.88 3.61 -18.04
CA GLY A 61 -7.50 2.23 -18.40
C GLY A 61 -6.02 1.94 -18.23
N GLY A 62 -5.20 2.95 -17.92
CA GLY A 62 -3.78 2.80 -17.54
C GLY A 62 -2.97 2.05 -18.58
N THR A 63 -2.24 1.03 -18.11
CA THR A 63 -1.34 0.20 -18.93
C THR A 63 -2.06 -0.45 -20.12
N TYR A 64 -3.33 -0.84 -19.97
CA TYR A 64 -4.13 -1.36 -21.07
C TYR A 64 -4.24 -0.34 -22.22
N THR A 65 -4.62 0.89 -21.89
CA THR A 65 -4.78 1.97 -22.88
C THR A 65 -3.46 2.28 -23.60
N PHE A 66 -2.34 2.32 -22.88
CA PHE A 66 -1.03 2.52 -23.48
C PHE A 66 -0.68 1.38 -24.45
N SER A 67 -0.84 0.14 -24.00
CA SER A 67 -0.58 -1.04 -24.83
C SER A 67 -1.46 -1.07 -26.07
N ARG A 68 -2.73 -0.69 -25.94
CA ARG A 68 -3.71 -0.66 -27.05
C ARG A 68 -3.33 0.34 -28.15
N LYS A 69 -2.65 1.42 -27.79
CA LYS A 69 -2.22 2.47 -28.75
C LYS A 69 -0.92 2.11 -29.48
N VAL A 70 -0.08 1.22 -28.93
CA VAL A 70 1.29 0.97 -29.41
C VAL A 70 1.51 -0.48 -29.85
N LEU A 71 0.71 -1.43 -29.34
CA LEU A 71 0.84 -2.86 -29.61
C LEU A 71 -0.36 -3.40 -30.39
N SER A 72 -0.29 -4.68 -30.78
CA SER A 72 -1.43 -5.38 -31.36
C SER A 72 -2.59 -5.52 -30.34
N VAL A 73 -3.79 -5.78 -30.84
CA VAL A 73 -4.99 -5.97 -30.01
C VAL A 73 -4.81 -7.12 -29.02
N GLU A 74 -4.21 -8.22 -29.46
CA GLU A 74 -3.98 -9.43 -28.67
C GLU A 74 -2.97 -9.17 -27.53
N SER A 75 -1.87 -8.46 -27.86
CA SER A 75 -0.88 -8.07 -26.85
C SER A 75 -1.46 -7.09 -25.84
N ALA A 76 -2.23 -6.12 -26.28
CA ALA A 76 -2.90 -5.17 -25.41
C ALA A 76 -3.94 -5.87 -24.49
N PHE A 77 -4.72 -6.82 -25.05
CA PHE A 77 -5.63 -7.64 -24.27
C PHE A 77 -4.90 -8.40 -23.16
N THR A 78 -3.80 -9.08 -23.51
CA THR A 78 -3.01 -9.86 -22.54
C THR A 78 -2.49 -8.97 -21.40
N VAL A 79 -1.91 -7.82 -21.73
CA VAL A 79 -1.44 -6.84 -20.73
C VAL A 79 -2.59 -6.33 -19.87
N GLY A 80 -3.70 -5.92 -20.49
CA GLY A 80 -4.88 -5.42 -19.78
C GLY A 80 -5.47 -6.45 -18.84
N TRP A 81 -5.59 -7.69 -19.29
CA TRP A 81 -6.12 -8.80 -18.51
C TRP A 81 -5.24 -9.12 -17.30
N VAL A 82 -3.92 -9.18 -17.49
CA VAL A 82 -2.95 -9.43 -16.40
C VAL A 82 -3.01 -8.32 -15.36
N VAL A 83 -3.01 -7.05 -15.77
CA VAL A 83 -3.05 -5.92 -14.83
C VAL A 83 -4.40 -5.83 -14.11
N TRP A 84 -5.51 -6.08 -14.81
CA TRP A 84 -6.83 -6.15 -14.21
C TRP A 84 -6.92 -7.25 -13.16
N PHE A 85 -6.49 -8.48 -13.51
CA PHE A 85 -6.47 -9.62 -12.59
C PHE A 85 -5.54 -9.37 -11.39
N ALA A 86 -4.34 -8.81 -11.62
CA ALA A 86 -3.42 -8.44 -10.55
C ALA A 86 -4.03 -7.43 -9.57
N SER A 87 -4.80 -6.46 -10.08
CA SER A 87 -5.51 -5.49 -9.24
C SER A 87 -6.59 -6.15 -8.38
N ILE A 88 -7.29 -7.16 -8.92
CA ILE A 88 -8.28 -7.96 -8.15
C ILE A 88 -7.57 -8.76 -7.05
N VAL A 89 -6.47 -9.46 -7.38
CA VAL A 89 -5.70 -10.23 -6.39
C VAL A 89 -5.16 -9.32 -5.29
N ALA A 90 -4.64 -8.14 -5.65
CA ALA A 90 -4.20 -7.14 -4.69
C ALA A 90 -5.36 -6.65 -3.80
N ALA A 91 -6.54 -6.40 -4.38
CA ALA A 91 -7.73 -6.02 -3.61
C ALA A 91 -8.11 -7.10 -2.59
N VAL A 92 -8.09 -8.38 -2.97
CA VAL A 92 -8.34 -9.50 -2.04
C VAL A 92 -7.32 -9.52 -0.91
N LEU A 93 -6.02 -9.35 -1.22
CA LEU A 93 -4.95 -9.28 -0.22
C LEU A 93 -5.20 -8.15 0.80
N TYR A 94 -5.52 -6.94 0.30
CA TYR A 94 -5.82 -5.80 1.17
C TYR A 94 -7.14 -5.95 1.94
N ALA A 95 -8.13 -6.65 1.40
CA ALA A 95 -9.37 -6.95 2.11
C ALA A 95 -9.11 -7.88 3.30
N ILE A 96 -8.35 -8.96 3.09
CA ILE A 96 -7.96 -9.90 4.16
C ILE A 96 -7.09 -9.18 5.19
N GLY A 97 -6.09 -8.40 4.74
CA GLY A 97 -5.25 -7.60 5.63
C GLY A 97 -6.06 -6.60 6.45
N PHE A 98 -7.04 -5.93 5.86
CA PHE A 98 -7.98 -5.07 6.60
C PHE A 98 -8.75 -5.87 7.65
N GLY A 99 -9.31 -7.03 7.26
CA GLY A 99 -10.01 -7.92 8.17
C GLY A 99 -9.13 -8.31 9.37
N SER A 100 -7.88 -8.73 9.13
CA SER A 100 -6.95 -9.13 10.17
C SER A 100 -6.61 -7.98 11.12
N PHE A 101 -6.22 -6.81 10.62
CA PHE A 101 -5.89 -5.67 11.48
C PHE A 101 -7.12 -5.06 12.16
N ALA A 102 -8.28 -5.08 11.52
CA ALA A 102 -9.52 -4.57 12.13
C ALA A 102 -10.02 -5.49 13.26
N THR A 103 -9.98 -6.80 13.07
CA THR A 103 -10.33 -7.76 14.13
C THR A 103 -9.32 -7.71 15.27
N LEU A 104 -8.02 -7.59 14.99
CA LEU A 104 -6.99 -7.40 16.01
C LEU A 104 -7.23 -6.11 16.81
N LEU A 105 -7.47 -4.99 16.12
CA LEU A 105 -7.76 -3.70 16.76
C LEU A 105 -8.99 -3.80 17.69
N LEU A 106 -10.04 -4.46 17.23
CA LEU A 106 -11.26 -4.66 18.01
C LEU A 106 -11.03 -5.59 19.20
N SER A 107 -10.32 -6.71 19.03
CA SER A 107 -10.02 -7.63 20.12
C SER A 107 -9.20 -6.97 21.22
N GLU A 108 -8.19 -6.18 20.87
CA GLU A 108 -7.41 -5.39 21.82
C GLU A 108 -8.26 -4.35 22.57
N LEU A 109 -9.17 -3.64 21.85
CA LEU A 109 -10.10 -2.70 22.47
C LEU A 109 -11.04 -3.37 23.48
N TYR A 110 -11.58 -4.54 23.14
CA TYR A 110 -12.42 -5.30 24.05
C TYR A 110 -11.64 -5.92 25.21
N ALA A 111 -10.40 -6.35 24.98
CA ALA A 111 -9.52 -6.86 26.04
C ALA A 111 -9.25 -5.81 27.12
N THR A 112 -9.11 -4.52 26.73
CA THR A 112 -8.98 -3.42 27.71
C THR A 112 -10.24 -3.19 28.54
N GLN A 113 -11.41 -3.66 28.07
CA GLN A 113 -12.69 -3.58 28.78
C GLN A 113 -13.04 -4.85 29.57
N GLY A 114 -12.17 -5.88 29.51
CA GLY A 114 -12.26 -7.09 30.32
C GLY A 114 -12.92 -8.31 29.69
N SER A 115 -13.47 -8.21 28.46
CA SER A 115 -14.02 -9.38 27.75
C SER A 115 -13.95 -9.21 26.23
N VAL A 116 -13.32 -10.16 25.57
CA VAL A 116 -13.32 -10.24 24.10
C VAL A 116 -14.56 -11.01 23.63
N PRO A 117 -15.36 -10.47 22.74
CA PRO A 117 -16.49 -11.22 22.17
C PRO A 117 -16.02 -12.47 21.43
N HIS A 118 -16.65 -13.60 21.69
CA HIS A 118 -16.27 -14.91 21.13
C HIS A 118 -16.17 -14.91 19.58
N TRP A 119 -17.04 -14.16 18.89
CA TRP A 119 -17.02 -14.10 17.42
C TRP A 119 -15.72 -13.48 16.85
N LEU A 120 -14.99 -12.67 17.62
CA LEU A 120 -13.68 -12.11 17.20
C LEU A 120 -12.56 -13.16 17.21
N GLU A 121 -12.70 -14.21 18.02
CA GLU A 121 -11.72 -15.31 18.15
C GLU A 121 -11.96 -16.41 17.11
N GLU A 122 -13.11 -16.38 16.43
CA GLU A 122 -13.46 -17.38 15.44
C GLU A 122 -12.73 -17.16 14.11
N SER A 123 -12.34 -18.23 13.46
CA SER A 123 -11.61 -18.20 12.18
C SER A 123 -12.34 -17.51 11.02
N TRP A 124 -13.68 -17.42 11.10
CA TRP A 124 -14.51 -16.75 10.09
C TRP A 124 -14.57 -15.23 10.26
N SER A 125 -14.14 -14.66 11.38
CA SER A 125 -14.23 -13.21 11.68
C SER A 125 -13.48 -12.38 10.65
N VAL A 126 -12.24 -12.73 10.33
CA VAL A 126 -11.40 -12.05 9.35
C VAL A 126 -12.03 -12.06 7.95
N PRO A 127 -12.40 -13.23 7.37
CA PRO A 127 -13.08 -13.26 6.07
C PRO A 127 -14.41 -12.50 6.06
N ALA A 128 -15.19 -12.54 7.14
CA ALA A 128 -16.47 -11.84 7.22
C ALA A 128 -16.28 -10.31 7.19
N VAL A 129 -15.33 -9.77 7.98
CA VAL A 129 -15.01 -8.36 7.98
C VAL A 129 -14.44 -7.92 6.62
N ALA A 130 -13.56 -8.74 6.01
CA ALA A 130 -13.01 -8.48 4.68
C ALA A 130 -14.12 -8.40 3.61
N LEU A 131 -15.05 -9.38 3.61
CA LEU A 131 -16.17 -9.42 2.68
C LEU A 131 -17.11 -8.22 2.89
N ALA A 132 -17.52 -7.96 4.13
CA ALA A 132 -18.41 -6.83 4.45
C ALA A 132 -17.81 -5.50 4.01
N THR A 133 -16.51 -5.30 4.24
CA THR A 133 -15.79 -4.08 3.84
C THR A 133 -15.72 -3.96 2.32
N THR A 134 -15.37 -5.04 1.62
CA THR A 134 -15.30 -5.06 0.14
C THR A 134 -16.65 -4.73 -0.48
N VAL A 135 -17.72 -5.37 -0.01
CA VAL A 135 -19.09 -5.09 -0.45
C VAL A 135 -19.50 -3.64 -0.13
N GLY A 136 -19.16 -3.16 1.08
CA GLY A 136 -19.44 -1.77 1.48
C GLY A 136 -18.72 -0.75 0.60
N ILE A 137 -17.46 -0.97 0.28
CA ILE A 137 -16.69 -0.11 -0.65
C ILE A 137 -17.28 -0.18 -2.06
N GLY A 138 -17.59 -1.37 -2.57
CA GLY A 138 -18.22 -1.56 -3.87
C GLY A 138 -19.55 -0.79 -3.97
N ALA A 139 -20.42 -0.96 -2.97
CA ALA A 139 -21.68 -0.23 -2.88
C ALA A 139 -21.46 1.30 -2.84
N MET A 140 -20.53 1.78 -2.00
CA MET A 140 -20.21 3.20 -1.91
C MET A 140 -19.73 3.76 -3.27
N MET A 141 -18.89 3.02 -4.00
CA MET A 141 -18.37 3.44 -5.31
C MET A 141 -19.42 3.43 -6.41
N THR A 142 -20.48 2.63 -6.31
CA THR A 142 -21.60 2.67 -7.27
C THR A 142 -22.41 3.97 -7.14
N PHE A 143 -22.52 4.50 -5.91
CA PHE A 143 -23.27 5.75 -5.65
C PHE A 143 -22.41 7.01 -5.76
N ARG A 144 -21.07 6.89 -5.55
CA ARG A 144 -20.14 8.01 -5.63
C ARG A 144 -18.97 7.66 -6.55
N SER A 145 -18.85 8.37 -7.66
CA SER A 145 -17.77 8.17 -8.64
C SER A 145 -16.38 8.58 -8.15
N SER A 146 -16.22 9.04 -6.90
CA SER A 146 -14.92 9.47 -6.42
C SER A 146 -14.20 8.32 -5.71
N GLY A 147 -12.98 8.03 -6.12
CA GLY A 147 -12.03 7.17 -5.38
C GLY A 147 -11.62 7.77 -4.03
N GLY A 148 -12.52 8.50 -3.39
CA GLY A 148 -12.37 9.46 -2.33
C GLY A 148 -11.90 8.91 -1.01
N GLY A 149 -10.74 8.70 -0.73
CA GLY A 149 -10.12 8.48 0.57
C GLY A 149 -9.08 9.55 0.93
N ALA A 150 -9.17 10.76 0.35
CA ALA A 150 -8.16 11.79 0.54
C ALA A 150 -7.89 12.08 2.02
N TRP A 151 -8.92 12.16 2.85
CA TRP A 151 -8.80 12.35 4.30
C TRP A 151 -8.19 11.14 5.02
N ILE A 152 -8.52 9.93 4.59
CA ILE A 152 -7.92 8.70 5.12
C ILE A 152 -6.42 8.70 4.82
N ASN A 153 -6.02 9.12 3.62
CA ASN A 153 -4.62 9.21 3.23
C ASN A 153 -3.88 10.29 4.01
N VAL A 154 -4.50 11.43 4.29
CA VAL A 154 -3.93 12.46 5.17
C VAL A 154 -3.78 11.93 6.59
N ALA A 155 -4.80 11.26 7.13
CA ALA A 155 -4.75 10.70 8.47
C ALA A 155 -3.62 9.65 8.62
N LYS A 156 -3.48 8.70 7.68
CA LYS A 156 -2.42 7.70 7.76
C LYS A 156 -1.02 8.31 7.60
N VAL A 157 -0.84 9.29 6.69
CA VAL A 157 0.44 10.00 6.56
C VAL A 157 0.78 10.73 7.86
N ALA A 158 -0.20 11.36 8.52
CA ALA A 158 0.00 11.99 9.82
C ALA A 158 0.43 10.97 10.89
N VAL A 159 -0.20 9.78 10.94
CA VAL A 159 0.19 8.72 11.87
C VAL A 159 1.62 8.25 11.60
N PHE A 160 1.98 7.96 10.35
CA PHE A 160 3.37 7.59 10.01
C PHE A 160 4.36 8.70 10.36
N THR A 161 3.99 9.96 10.17
CA THR A 161 4.83 11.10 10.56
C THR A 161 5.05 11.13 12.09
N VAL A 162 4.02 10.88 12.88
CA VAL A 162 4.15 10.78 14.35
C VAL A 162 5.07 9.63 14.75
N LEU A 163 4.95 8.46 14.13
CA LEU A 163 5.83 7.32 14.38
C LEU A 163 7.29 7.64 14.05
N ILE A 164 7.54 8.29 12.92
CA ILE A 164 8.89 8.68 12.48
C ILE A 164 9.48 9.76 13.41
N VAL A 165 8.73 10.80 13.69
CA VAL A 165 9.19 11.91 14.56
C VAL A 165 9.42 11.39 15.98
N GLY A 166 8.52 10.57 16.52
CA GLY A 166 8.67 9.93 17.82
C GLY A 166 9.89 9.04 17.89
N GLY A 167 10.18 8.28 16.82
CA GLY A 167 11.39 7.47 16.74
C GLY A 167 12.67 8.28 16.66
N PHE A 168 12.70 9.35 15.86
CA PHE A 168 13.84 10.29 15.87
C PHE A 168 14.03 10.99 17.22
N TRP A 169 12.94 11.32 17.90
CA TRP A 169 12.99 11.84 19.26
C TRP A 169 13.63 10.82 20.22
N ALA A 170 13.20 9.57 20.19
CA ALA A 170 13.78 8.49 20.99
C ALA A 170 15.27 8.30 20.68
N LEU A 171 15.66 8.44 19.41
CA LEU A 171 17.05 8.34 18.98
C LEU A 171 17.94 9.42 19.61
N THR A 172 17.43 10.64 19.89
CA THR A 172 18.21 11.71 20.53
C THR A 172 18.62 11.37 21.96
N GLY A 173 17.90 10.48 22.60
CA GLY A 173 18.22 9.97 23.95
C GLY A 173 19.21 8.80 23.98
N GLN A 174 19.61 8.27 22.81
CA GLN A 174 20.53 7.13 22.71
C GLN A 174 21.95 7.59 22.34
N PRO A 175 23.01 6.90 22.87
CA PRO A 175 24.37 7.14 22.43
C PRO A 175 24.56 6.64 20.99
N ALA A 176 25.34 7.38 20.18
CA ALA A 176 25.63 7.04 18.80
C ALA A 176 26.28 5.65 18.61
N SER A 177 26.97 5.16 19.64
CA SER A 177 27.53 3.80 19.67
C SER A 177 26.46 2.73 19.56
N LYS A 178 25.33 2.88 20.27
CA LYS A 178 24.20 1.96 20.21
C LYS A 178 23.56 1.94 18.84
N THR A 179 23.27 3.10 18.26
CA THR A 179 22.75 3.22 16.89
C THR A 179 23.64 2.51 15.85
N THR A 180 24.97 2.65 16.01
CA THR A 180 25.93 1.97 15.13
C THR A 180 25.93 0.45 15.34
N GLN A 181 25.72 0.00 16.56
CA GLN A 181 25.66 -1.43 16.91
C GLN A 181 24.39 -2.08 16.34
N GLU A 182 23.23 -1.44 16.43
CA GLU A 182 21.96 -1.94 15.87
C GLU A 182 21.99 -2.06 14.34
N LEU A 183 22.81 -1.26 13.67
CA LEU A 183 23.02 -1.34 12.23
C LEU A 183 24.05 -2.40 11.82
N ARG A 184 24.69 -3.14 12.76
CA ARG A 184 25.72 -4.13 12.48
C ARG A 184 25.27 -5.54 12.83
N PRO A 185 25.54 -6.56 11.98
CA PRO A 185 26.10 -6.42 10.61
C PRO A 185 25.06 -5.87 9.64
N PHE A 186 25.38 -4.81 8.89
CA PHE A 186 24.41 -4.17 7.98
C PHE A 186 23.91 -5.13 6.91
N LEU A 187 24.79 -5.90 6.27
CA LEU A 187 24.46 -6.97 5.30
C LEU A 187 24.48 -8.33 5.99
N ALA A 188 23.57 -8.56 6.95
CA ALA A 188 23.57 -9.78 7.77
C ALA A 188 23.43 -11.08 6.95
N SER A 189 22.73 -11.05 5.81
CA SER A 189 22.57 -12.18 4.89
C SER A 189 23.36 -11.99 3.58
N GLY A 190 24.32 -11.07 3.54
CA GLY A 190 25.10 -10.75 2.36
C GLY A 190 24.26 -10.19 1.20
N TRP A 191 24.85 -10.14 0.02
CA TRP A 191 24.19 -9.62 -1.19
C TRP A 191 23.00 -10.48 -1.64
N GLY A 192 23.05 -11.79 -1.44
CA GLY A 192 21.95 -12.70 -1.76
C GLY A 192 20.68 -12.39 -0.95
N GLY A 193 20.82 -12.17 0.36
CA GLY A 193 19.71 -11.76 1.21
C GLY A 193 19.16 -10.39 0.85
N LEU A 194 20.01 -9.43 0.45
CA LEU A 194 19.57 -8.13 -0.03
C LEU A 194 18.70 -8.24 -1.29
N VAL A 195 19.15 -8.99 -2.29
CA VAL A 195 18.40 -9.19 -3.54
C VAL A 195 17.07 -9.90 -3.28
N GLN A 196 17.08 -10.89 -2.38
CA GLN A 196 15.83 -11.57 -1.96
C GLN A 196 14.87 -10.60 -1.27
N ALA A 197 15.37 -9.77 -0.36
CA ALA A 197 14.58 -8.73 0.31
C ALA A 197 14.03 -7.68 -0.69
N MET A 198 14.81 -7.31 -1.71
CA MET A 198 14.32 -6.47 -2.81
C MET A 198 13.17 -7.15 -3.57
N GLY A 199 13.23 -8.46 -3.83
CA GLY A 199 12.13 -9.19 -4.45
C GLY A 199 10.83 -9.09 -3.66
N TYR A 200 10.88 -9.25 -2.34
CA TYR A 200 9.70 -9.13 -1.47
C TYR A 200 9.21 -7.68 -1.34
N SER A 201 10.11 -6.72 -1.17
CA SER A 201 9.74 -5.32 -0.93
C SER A 201 9.36 -4.54 -2.18
N PHE A 202 9.61 -5.08 -3.39
CA PHE A 202 9.26 -4.41 -4.65
C PHE A 202 7.76 -4.06 -4.73
N ILE A 203 6.91 -5.00 -4.32
CA ILE A 203 5.45 -4.83 -4.31
C ILE A 203 4.98 -3.69 -3.40
N ALA A 204 5.74 -3.39 -2.33
CA ALA A 204 5.38 -2.30 -1.40
C ALA A 204 5.42 -0.89 -2.04
N LEU A 205 6.12 -0.74 -3.15
CA LEU A 205 6.23 0.52 -3.89
C LEU A 205 5.35 0.57 -5.14
N GLN A 206 4.57 -0.48 -5.42
CA GLN A 206 3.59 -0.51 -6.50
C GLN A 206 2.35 0.31 -6.13
N GLY A 207 1.65 0.84 -7.14
CA GLY A 207 0.41 1.60 -6.97
C GLY A 207 0.43 2.99 -7.61
N PHE A 208 1.59 3.53 -8.01
CA PHE A 208 1.65 4.78 -8.77
C PHE A 208 1.02 4.63 -10.16
N ASP A 209 1.07 3.45 -10.74
CA ASP A 209 0.45 3.09 -12.02
C ASP A 209 -1.08 3.15 -11.99
N LEU A 210 -1.69 2.93 -10.82
CA LEU A 210 -3.13 3.05 -10.64
C LEU A 210 -3.64 4.49 -10.91
N ILE A 211 -2.77 5.50 -10.79
CA ILE A 211 -3.09 6.88 -11.17
C ILE A 211 -3.39 6.98 -12.67
N ALA A 212 -2.67 6.21 -13.49
CA ALA A 212 -2.95 6.17 -14.94
C ALA A 212 -4.29 5.50 -15.25
N ALA A 213 -4.69 4.50 -14.47
CA ALA A 213 -5.98 3.82 -14.67
C ALA A 213 -7.17 4.77 -14.55
N VAL A 214 -7.03 5.84 -13.77
CA VAL A 214 -8.07 6.86 -13.54
C VAL A 214 -7.83 8.15 -14.32
N GLY A 215 -6.98 8.12 -15.32
CA GLY A 215 -6.52 9.29 -16.06
C GLY A 215 -7.64 10.19 -16.61
N GLY A 216 -8.74 9.60 -17.10
CA GLY A 216 -9.89 10.33 -17.61
C GLY A 216 -10.69 11.14 -16.57
N GLU A 217 -10.45 10.90 -15.27
CA GLU A 217 -11.09 11.64 -14.17
C GLU A 217 -10.20 12.78 -13.64
N VAL A 218 -8.97 12.88 -14.14
CA VAL A 218 -7.98 13.89 -13.69
C VAL A 218 -8.07 15.15 -14.53
N ARG A 219 -8.18 16.31 -13.90
CA ARG A 219 -8.09 17.61 -14.58
C ARG A 219 -6.68 17.84 -15.09
N GLU A 220 -6.54 18.35 -16.32
CA GLU A 220 -5.25 18.55 -17.00
C GLU A 220 -4.36 17.30 -16.90
N PRO A 221 -4.83 16.13 -17.40
CA PRO A 221 -4.19 14.86 -17.10
C PRO A 221 -2.75 14.79 -17.60
N THR A 222 -2.44 15.40 -18.74
CA THR A 222 -1.08 15.45 -19.33
C THR A 222 -0.02 16.04 -18.39
N LYS A 223 -0.41 16.94 -17.49
CA LYS A 223 0.48 17.57 -16.51
C LYS A 223 0.36 16.93 -15.12
N ASN A 224 -0.88 16.66 -14.71
CA ASN A 224 -1.17 16.27 -13.33
C ASN A 224 -0.91 14.79 -13.06
N ILE A 225 -1.08 13.89 -14.04
CA ILE A 225 -0.80 12.46 -13.86
C ILE A 225 0.70 12.21 -13.60
N PRO A 226 1.63 12.69 -14.47
CA PRO A 226 3.07 12.53 -14.24
C PRO A 226 3.52 13.05 -12.87
N ARG A 227 3.05 14.26 -12.53
CA ARG A 227 3.40 14.88 -11.22
C ARG A 227 2.83 14.10 -10.04
N ALA A 228 1.60 13.59 -10.15
CA ALA A 228 0.98 12.82 -9.10
C ALA A 228 1.68 11.48 -8.88
N MET A 229 2.11 10.80 -9.96
CA MET A 229 2.88 9.56 -9.88
C MET A 229 4.20 9.75 -9.13
N LEU A 230 4.99 10.72 -9.56
CA LEU A 230 6.28 11.01 -8.93
C LEU A 230 6.11 11.50 -7.48
N LEU A 231 5.15 12.40 -7.23
CA LEU A 231 4.90 12.93 -5.89
C LEU A 231 4.42 11.84 -4.93
N SER A 232 3.53 10.95 -5.35
CA SER A 232 3.07 9.84 -4.50
C SER A 232 4.21 8.88 -4.14
N LEU A 233 5.11 8.60 -5.09
CA LEU A 233 6.27 7.76 -4.85
C LEU A 233 7.30 8.43 -3.93
N VAL A 234 7.57 9.73 -4.11
CA VAL A 234 8.45 10.51 -3.22
C VAL A 234 7.89 10.54 -1.80
N ILE A 235 6.58 10.76 -1.63
CA ILE A 235 5.92 10.71 -0.32
C ILE A 235 6.10 9.33 0.32
N ALA A 236 5.91 8.26 -0.45
CA ALA A 236 6.10 6.90 0.05
C ALA A 236 7.54 6.64 0.51
N LEU A 237 8.54 7.04 -0.27
CA LEU A 237 9.95 6.89 0.11
C LEU A 237 10.34 7.72 1.33
N LEU A 238 9.80 8.96 1.44
CA LEU A 238 10.00 9.81 2.61
C LEU A 238 9.34 9.26 3.88
N ILE A 239 8.38 8.36 3.74
CA ILE A 239 7.79 7.61 4.87
C ILE A 239 8.59 6.34 5.13
N TYR A 240 8.84 5.54 4.10
CA TYR A 240 9.39 4.20 4.25
C TYR A 240 10.83 4.18 4.76
N LEU A 241 11.72 4.97 4.15
CA LEU A 241 13.12 4.93 4.53
C LEU A 241 13.38 5.43 5.97
N PRO A 242 12.81 6.59 6.41
CA PRO A 242 12.95 7.00 7.79
C PRO A 242 12.27 6.05 8.77
N LEU A 243 11.10 5.50 8.43
CA LEU A 243 10.42 4.53 9.29
C LEU A 243 11.28 3.27 9.49
N LEU A 244 11.78 2.67 8.42
CA LEU A 244 12.65 1.49 8.52
C LEU A 244 13.93 1.79 9.31
N PHE A 245 14.51 2.97 9.14
CA PHE A 245 15.67 3.40 9.91
C PHE A 245 15.36 3.50 11.41
N VAL A 246 14.25 4.14 11.76
CA VAL A 246 13.80 4.25 13.15
C VAL A 246 13.52 2.88 13.76
N LEU A 247 12.79 2.00 13.04
CA LEU A 247 12.50 0.65 13.52
C LEU A 247 13.78 -0.16 13.79
N THR A 248 14.80 0.02 12.94
CA THR A 248 16.09 -0.67 13.10
C THR A 248 16.89 -0.16 14.30
N THR A 249 16.84 1.16 14.57
CA THR A 249 17.76 1.81 15.52
C THR A 249 17.19 1.97 16.92
N VAL A 250 15.87 2.12 17.06
CA VAL A 250 15.19 2.33 18.35
C VAL A 250 14.02 1.37 18.59
N GLY A 251 13.78 0.44 17.65
CA GLY A 251 12.64 -0.46 17.71
C GLY A 251 12.85 -1.73 18.51
N THR A 252 14.07 -1.97 19.03
CA THR A 252 14.44 -3.21 19.74
C THR A 252 15.24 -2.95 20.98
N ASP A 253 15.23 -3.93 21.90
CA ASP A 253 16.08 -3.98 23.09
C ASP A 253 17.50 -4.45 22.73
N GLU A 254 18.44 -4.27 23.65
CA GLU A 254 19.84 -4.75 23.50
C GLU A 254 19.95 -6.28 23.40
N SER A 255 18.91 -7.00 23.83
CA SER A 255 18.87 -8.47 23.84
C SER A 255 18.38 -9.08 22.53
N GLN A 256 17.76 -8.29 21.63
CA GLN A 256 17.13 -8.81 20.43
C GLN A 256 17.31 -7.84 19.24
N SER A 257 17.85 -8.35 18.14
CA SER A 257 17.97 -7.58 16.90
C SER A 257 16.63 -7.44 16.16
N ILE A 258 16.48 -6.40 15.33
CA ILE A 258 15.28 -6.23 14.49
C ILE A 258 15.04 -7.46 13.59
N ARG A 259 16.09 -8.15 13.19
CA ARG A 259 16.01 -9.37 12.40
C ARG A 259 15.39 -10.52 13.17
N GLU A 260 15.78 -10.73 14.43
CA GLU A 260 15.22 -11.78 15.29
C GLU A 260 13.77 -11.49 15.63
N LEU A 261 13.45 -10.23 15.95
CA LEU A 261 12.08 -9.79 16.18
C LEU A 261 11.21 -10.05 14.94
N ALA A 262 11.70 -9.71 13.75
CA ALA A 262 11.00 -9.94 12.50
C ALA A 262 10.91 -11.43 12.12
N ALA A 263 11.87 -12.25 12.51
CA ALA A 263 11.83 -13.69 12.26
C ALA A 263 10.81 -14.41 13.14
N SER A 264 10.57 -13.90 14.35
CA SER A 264 9.54 -14.46 15.27
C SER A 264 8.12 -14.07 14.86
N ASP A 265 7.90 -12.82 14.45
CA ASP A 265 6.59 -12.30 14.03
C ASP A 265 6.75 -11.20 12.96
N PRO A 266 6.83 -11.59 11.66
CA PRO A 266 7.01 -10.64 10.59
C PRO A 266 5.85 -9.64 10.45
N GLU A 267 4.63 -10.02 10.81
CA GLU A 267 3.44 -9.19 10.67
C GLU A 267 3.34 -8.14 11.78
N ALA A 268 3.77 -8.48 12.98
CA ALA A 268 3.70 -7.59 14.13
C ALA A 268 4.96 -6.74 14.34
N VAL A 269 6.07 -6.99 13.62
CA VAL A 269 7.37 -6.34 13.86
C VAL A 269 7.27 -4.80 13.94
N VAL A 270 6.50 -4.17 13.07
CA VAL A 270 6.35 -2.69 13.06
C VAL A 270 5.63 -2.21 14.32
N ALA A 271 4.58 -2.95 14.75
CA ALA A 271 3.82 -2.60 15.95
C ALA A 271 4.62 -2.85 17.23
N LEU A 272 5.34 -3.97 17.30
CA LEU A 272 6.20 -4.31 18.44
C LEU A 272 7.37 -3.31 18.56
N ALA A 273 8.04 -2.99 17.46
CA ALA A 273 9.09 -1.99 17.45
C ALA A 273 8.56 -0.59 17.83
N ALA A 274 7.39 -0.18 17.34
CA ALA A 274 6.78 1.08 17.73
C ALA A 274 6.39 1.10 19.22
N ARG A 275 5.95 -0.03 19.76
CA ARG A 275 5.69 -0.20 21.19
C ARG A 275 6.94 0.01 22.03
N HIS A 276 8.11 -0.38 21.51
CA HIS A 276 9.37 -0.23 22.24
C HIS A 276 9.71 1.24 22.48
N TYR A 277 9.67 2.12 21.46
CA TYR A 277 10.09 3.52 21.59
C TYR A 277 8.97 4.52 21.93
N LEU A 278 7.69 4.21 21.66
CA LEU A 278 6.53 5.04 22.01
C LEU A 278 5.59 4.40 23.03
N GLY A 279 5.96 3.24 23.57
CA GLY A 279 5.11 2.49 24.52
C GLY A 279 3.81 2.01 23.86
N THR A 280 2.79 1.82 24.69
CA THR A 280 1.47 1.35 24.23
C THR A 280 0.85 2.27 23.16
N SER A 281 1.12 3.58 23.22
CA SER A 281 0.63 4.52 22.20
C SER A 281 1.20 4.22 20.82
N GLY A 282 2.48 3.84 20.71
CA GLY A 282 3.11 3.44 19.45
C GLY A 282 2.44 2.22 18.84
N TYR A 283 2.15 1.22 19.64
CA TYR A 283 1.42 0.01 19.21
C TYR A 283 0.06 0.36 18.59
N TRP A 284 -0.75 1.16 19.30
CA TRP A 284 -2.07 1.60 18.81
C TRP A 284 -2.00 2.44 17.54
N LEU A 285 -1.01 3.32 17.46
CA LEU A 285 -0.80 4.13 16.24
C LEU A 285 -0.51 3.25 15.03
N VAL A 286 0.29 2.20 15.19
CA VAL A 286 0.57 1.25 14.08
C VAL A 286 -0.69 0.48 13.69
N LEU A 287 -1.48 -0.02 14.64
CA LEU A 287 -2.74 -0.71 14.32
C LEU A 287 -3.71 0.19 13.57
N ILE A 288 -3.87 1.44 14.01
CA ILE A 288 -4.72 2.44 13.31
C ILE A 288 -4.16 2.70 11.90
N ALA A 289 -2.84 2.91 11.77
CA ALA A 289 -2.21 3.10 10.47
C ALA A 289 -2.43 1.89 9.55
N ALA A 290 -2.36 0.66 10.08
CA ALA A 290 -2.58 -0.57 9.33
C ALA A 290 -4.01 -0.65 8.79
N VAL A 291 -5.01 -0.44 9.64
CA VAL A 291 -6.43 -0.44 9.26
C VAL A 291 -6.69 0.61 8.17
N LEU A 292 -6.24 1.87 8.38
CA LEU A 292 -6.42 2.95 7.40
C LEU A 292 -5.69 2.66 6.08
N SER A 293 -4.51 2.07 6.17
CA SER A 293 -3.66 1.74 5.02
C SER A 293 -4.27 0.62 4.17
N MET A 294 -4.70 -0.48 4.80
CA MET A 294 -5.35 -1.59 4.11
C MET A 294 -6.66 -1.14 3.46
N PHE A 295 -7.48 -0.36 4.17
CA PHE A 295 -8.72 0.19 3.63
C PHE A 295 -8.48 1.06 2.39
N SER A 296 -7.51 1.99 2.45
CA SER A 296 -7.23 2.89 1.34
C SER A 296 -6.64 2.16 0.11
N ALA A 297 -5.81 1.14 0.34
CA ALA A 297 -5.23 0.34 -0.73
C ALA A 297 -6.29 -0.57 -1.39
N LEU A 298 -7.18 -1.18 -0.60
CA LEU A 298 -8.33 -1.92 -1.10
C LEU A 298 -9.20 -1.03 -2.00
N GLN A 299 -9.55 0.16 -1.50
CA GLN A 299 -10.33 1.14 -2.25
C GLN A 299 -9.66 1.54 -3.58
N ALA A 300 -8.37 1.85 -3.55
CA ALA A 300 -7.62 2.23 -4.75
C ALA A 300 -7.58 1.12 -5.80
N ASN A 301 -7.39 -0.14 -5.38
CA ASN A 301 -7.33 -1.29 -6.29
C ASN A 301 -8.69 -1.61 -6.90
N ILE A 302 -9.79 -1.62 -6.14
CA ILE A 302 -11.15 -1.79 -6.68
C ILE A 302 -11.46 -0.67 -7.70
N PHE A 303 -11.10 0.57 -7.35
CA PHE A 303 -11.30 1.72 -8.22
C PHE A 303 -10.56 1.56 -9.54
N ALA A 304 -9.26 1.24 -9.51
CA ALA A 304 -8.44 1.05 -10.71
C ALA A 304 -8.91 -0.16 -11.54
N ALA A 305 -9.16 -1.31 -10.91
CA ALA A 305 -9.65 -2.51 -11.59
C ALA A 305 -10.93 -2.24 -12.37
N SER A 306 -11.88 -1.49 -11.77
CA SER A 306 -13.13 -1.13 -12.43
C SER A 306 -12.94 -0.25 -13.67
N ARG A 307 -11.92 0.64 -13.69
CA ARG A 307 -11.61 1.50 -14.87
C ARG A 307 -10.88 0.74 -15.96
N ILE A 308 -10.03 -0.21 -15.60
CA ILE A 308 -9.38 -1.10 -16.57
C ILE A 308 -10.44 -1.99 -17.24
N ALA A 309 -11.33 -2.61 -16.46
CA ALA A 309 -12.43 -3.42 -17.00
C ALA A 309 -13.36 -2.60 -17.89
N LEU A 310 -13.69 -1.37 -17.50
CA LEU A 310 -14.47 -0.44 -18.31
C LEU A 310 -13.80 -0.13 -19.65
N ALA A 311 -12.50 0.17 -19.66
CA ALA A 311 -11.74 0.46 -20.87
C ALA A 311 -11.71 -0.76 -21.81
N MET A 312 -11.40 -1.94 -21.27
CA MET A 312 -11.39 -3.20 -22.03
C MET A 312 -12.78 -3.55 -22.60
N SER A 313 -13.83 -3.33 -21.83
CA SER A 313 -15.21 -3.56 -22.28
C SER A 313 -15.66 -2.61 -23.39
N ARG A 314 -15.23 -1.35 -23.35
CA ARG A 314 -15.49 -0.37 -24.42
C ARG A 314 -14.83 -0.76 -25.74
N ASP A 315 -13.67 -1.42 -25.67
CA ASP A 315 -12.95 -1.94 -26.83
C ASP A 315 -13.44 -3.34 -27.25
N ASN A 316 -14.55 -3.85 -26.68
CA ASN A 316 -15.11 -5.17 -26.91
C ASN A 316 -14.15 -6.33 -26.63
N THR A 317 -13.14 -6.13 -25.80
CA THR A 317 -12.19 -7.17 -25.35
C THR A 317 -12.67 -7.88 -24.08
N LEU A 318 -13.62 -7.28 -23.34
CA LEU A 318 -14.40 -7.88 -22.26
C LEU A 318 -15.90 -7.74 -22.56
N PRO A 319 -16.78 -8.50 -21.84
CA PRO A 319 -18.23 -8.40 -22.04
C PRO A 319 -18.74 -6.96 -21.92
N THR A 320 -19.58 -6.56 -22.87
CA THR A 320 -20.13 -5.19 -22.94
C THR A 320 -20.97 -4.77 -21.73
N ALA A 321 -21.44 -5.73 -20.94
CA ALA A 321 -22.13 -5.49 -19.69
C ALA A 321 -21.28 -4.67 -18.69
N LEU A 322 -19.95 -4.87 -18.70
CA LEU A 322 -19.01 -4.13 -17.83
C LEU A 322 -18.88 -2.65 -18.22
N SER A 323 -19.30 -2.25 -19.41
CA SER A 323 -19.29 -0.85 -19.83
C SER A 323 -20.49 -0.02 -19.33
N ARG A 324 -21.43 -0.65 -18.61
CA ARG A 324 -22.62 0.06 -18.11
C ARG A 324 -22.26 1.04 -17.01
N ILE A 325 -22.69 2.29 -17.22
CA ILE A 325 -22.45 3.41 -16.31
C ILE A 325 -23.76 3.78 -15.63
N ALA A 326 -23.71 4.02 -14.33
CA ALA A 326 -24.84 4.50 -13.56
C ALA A 326 -25.18 5.96 -13.93
N ALA A 327 -26.43 6.22 -14.29
CA ALA A 327 -26.89 7.52 -14.81
C ALA A 327 -26.69 8.70 -13.84
N GLY A 328 -26.70 8.44 -12.51
CA GLY A 328 -26.56 9.49 -11.49
C GLY A 328 -25.12 9.76 -11.04
N SER A 329 -24.29 8.73 -10.94
CA SER A 329 -22.93 8.84 -10.40
C SER A 329 -21.83 8.84 -11.47
N GLY A 330 -22.14 8.42 -12.71
CA GLY A 330 -21.12 8.20 -13.74
C GLY A 330 -20.19 7.02 -13.44
N SER A 331 -20.48 6.22 -12.43
CA SER A 331 -19.66 5.07 -12.04
C SER A 331 -19.94 3.84 -12.89
N PRO A 332 -18.94 3.05 -13.31
CA PRO A 332 -19.13 1.78 -14.01
C PRO A 332 -19.55 0.70 -12.99
N TRP A 333 -20.79 0.74 -12.55
CA TRP A 333 -21.30 -0.06 -11.44
C TRP A 333 -21.16 -1.57 -11.63
N VAL A 334 -21.30 -2.08 -12.87
CA VAL A 334 -21.11 -3.52 -13.15
C VAL A 334 -19.62 -3.91 -13.06
N SER A 335 -18.71 -3.01 -13.38
CA SER A 335 -17.27 -3.27 -13.26
C SER A 335 -16.75 -3.12 -11.82
N VAL A 336 -17.52 -2.49 -10.94
CA VAL A 336 -17.19 -2.32 -9.52
C VAL A 336 -17.64 -3.54 -8.72
N LEU A 337 -18.77 -4.13 -9.07
CA LEU A 337 -19.33 -5.35 -8.45
C LEU A 337 -18.68 -6.61 -9.00
#